data_bcb92a9f08784b7a87036160eda8c877
#
_entry.id   bcb92a9f08784b7a87036160eda8c877
#
_cell.length_a   1.000
_cell.length_b   1.000
_cell.length_c   1.000
_cell.angle_alpha   90.00
_cell.angle_beta   90.00
_cell.angle_gamma   90.00
#
_symmetry.space_group_name_H-M   'P 1'
#
loop_
_entity.id
_entity.type
_entity.pdbx_description
1 polymer ?
#
loop_
_entity_poly.entity_id
_entity_poly.type
_entity_poly.pdbx_seq_one_letter_code
_entity_poly.pdbx_strand_id
1 'polypeptide(L)'
;DLHPRVRRQRQMCIRDSMTGDEFVAINAVSSGVPELRKLIAKAQELQRGGMGRTIVFIDEIHRFNKAQQDVLLPYVENGTIILIGATTENPFFEINSPLLSRMKVIRLEHLTADGIKKILERALTDKEKGYGSEGITVTAEALEALADFAGGDARVALNLLEQAEFMLPDGSKEITMDVLRSVAGNALQRYDKKGDYHYDIVSAFIKSMRGSDADAALHYLARMLEGGEDVRFIARRIVICAAEDVGNADPQALVVANAAAQAAHFVGLPEAQIPLAQAVCYIA
;
A
#
# COMPACT_ATOMS: atom_id res chain seq x y z
N ASP A 1 19.71 1.42 -0.78
CA ASP A 1 19.60 1.06 0.64
C ASP A 1 19.06 2.26 1.39
N LEU A 2 17.79 2.17 1.81
CA LEU A 2 17.11 3.21 2.59
C LEU A 2 17.89 3.50 3.88
N HIS A 3 18.04 4.77 4.21
CA HIS A 3 18.72 5.21 5.42
C HIS A 3 18.16 4.46 6.66
N PRO A 4 19.00 3.88 7.53
CA PRO A 4 18.56 2.99 8.63
C PRO A 4 17.55 3.63 9.58
N ARG A 5 17.45 4.97 9.60
CA ARG A 5 16.57 5.75 10.47
C ARG A 5 15.09 5.61 10.11
N VAL A 6 14.74 5.60 8.82
CA VAL A 6 13.34 5.53 8.36
C VAL A 6 12.75 4.11 8.51
N ARG A 7 13.55 3.07 8.30
CA ARG A 7 13.14 1.67 8.49
C ARG A 7 12.75 1.32 9.93
N ARG A 8 13.35 1.99 10.92
CA ARG A 8 13.10 1.71 12.35
C ARG A 8 11.79 2.30 12.87
N GLN A 9 11.24 3.34 12.26
CA GLN A 9 10.00 3.97 12.75
C GLN A 9 8.78 3.05 12.67
N ARG A 10 8.72 2.16 11.69
CA ARG A 10 7.57 1.26 11.47
C ARG A 10 7.35 0.22 12.58
N GLN A 11 8.42 -0.27 13.18
CA GLN A 11 8.36 -1.31 14.22
C GLN A 11 8.35 -0.75 15.65
N MET A 12 8.70 0.51 15.85
CA MET A 12 8.91 1.09 17.19
C MET A 12 7.63 1.61 17.83
N CYS A 13 6.61 2.03 17.07
CA CYS A 13 5.36 2.52 17.66
C CYS A 13 4.62 1.46 18.48
N ILE A 14 4.76 0.18 18.13
CA ILE A 14 4.14 -0.93 18.88
C ILE A 14 4.99 -1.31 20.10
N ARG A 15 6.31 -1.20 20.01
CA ARG A 15 7.25 -1.64 21.04
C ARG A 15 7.27 -0.74 22.28
N ASP A 16 7.10 0.57 22.09
CA ASP A 16 7.22 1.55 23.18
C ASP A 16 5.92 1.75 24.00
N SER A 17 4.78 1.25 23.49
CA SER A 17 3.47 1.47 24.12
C SER A 17 2.91 0.28 24.90
N MET A 18 3.61 -0.84 24.93
CA MET A 18 3.11 -2.05 25.60
C MET A 18 3.95 -2.41 26.84
N THR A 19 3.27 -2.43 27.94
CA THR A 19 3.76 -2.65 29.30
C THR A 19 4.28 -4.08 29.51
N GLY A 20 5.60 -4.24 29.71
CA GLY A 20 6.17 -5.41 30.39
C GLY A 20 6.19 -6.76 29.67
N ASP A 21 5.56 -6.86 28.49
CA ASP A 21 5.49 -8.10 27.70
C ASP A 21 6.64 -8.17 26.68
N GLU A 22 7.14 -9.36 26.41
CA GLU A 22 8.14 -9.55 25.36
C GLU A 22 7.49 -9.42 23.96
N PHE A 23 8.02 -8.52 23.12
CA PHE A 23 7.57 -8.32 21.75
C PHE A 23 8.54 -8.97 20.75
N VAL A 24 8.02 -9.86 19.91
CA VAL A 24 8.79 -10.54 18.84
C VAL A 24 8.13 -10.32 17.50
N ALA A 25 8.87 -9.73 16.55
CA ALA A 25 8.43 -9.56 15.19
C ALA A 25 9.01 -10.64 14.27
N ILE A 26 8.17 -11.24 13.45
CA ILE A 26 8.51 -12.26 12.46
C ILE A 26 8.05 -11.79 11.09
N ASN A 27 8.85 -12.05 10.07
CA ASN A 27 8.43 -11.91 8.68
C ASN A 27 8.09 -13.30 8.13
N ALA A 28 6.85 -13.49 7.70
CA ALA A 28 6.37 -14.79 7.20
C ALA A 28 7.10 -15.28 5.94
N VAL A 29 7.71 -14.37 5.16
CA VAL A 29 8.47 -14.73 3.95
C VAL A 29 9.77 -15.46 4.28
N SER A 30 10.44 -15.08 5.37
CA SER A 30 11.76 -15.59 5.74
C SER A 30 11.74 -16.65 6.84
N SER A 31 10.61 -16.83 7.53
CA SER A 31 10.54 -17.66 8.75
C SER A 31 9.88 -19.00 8.50
N GLY A 32 10.55 -20.07 8.93
CA GLY A 32 10.09 -21.45 8.81
C GLY A 32 9.50 -22.02 10.12
N VAL A 33 8.92 -23.22 10.04
CA VAL A 33 8.39 -23.97 11.21
C VAL A 33 9.42 -24.11 12.36
N PRO A 34 10.72 -24.37 12.09
CA PRO A 34 11.72 -24.46 13.16
C PRO A 34 11.88 -23.18 13.97
N GLU A 35 11.80 -22.01 13.34
CA GLU A 35 11.89 -20.70 14.00
C GLU A 35 10.67 -20.42 14.86
N LEU A 36 9.47 -20.75 14.34
CA LEU A 36 8.24 -20.67 15.12
C LEU A 36 8.29 -21.53 16.38
N ARG A 37 8.80 -22.76 16.28
CA ARG A 37 8.95 -23.66 17.43
C ARG A 37 9.93 -23.13 18.48
N LYS A 38 11.04 -22.53 18.06
CA LYS A 38 12.01 -21.89 18.96
C LYS A 38 11.38 -20.70 19.70
N LEU A 39 10.65 -19.87 19.00
CA LEU A 39 9.92 -18.75 19.59
C LEU A 39 8.89 -19.22 20.60
N ILE A 40 8.10 -20.24 20.24
CA ILE A 40 7.08 -20.80 21.12
C ILE A 40 7.72 -21.39 22.39
N ALA A 41 8.83 -22.13 22.28
CA ALA A 41 9.54 -22.67 23.43
C ALA A 41 9.99 -21.55 24.38
N LYS A 42 10.53 -20.46 23.85
CA LYS A 42 10.92 -19.28 24.64
C LYS A 42 9.71 -18.61 25.32
N ALA A 43 8.59 -18.47 24.59
CA ALA A 43 7.36 -17.91 25.15
C ALA A 43 6.81 -18.75 26.31
N GLN A 44 6.90 -20.08 26.20
CA GLN A 44 6.51 -21.00 27.27
C GLN A 44 7.41 -20.89 28.52
N GLU A 45 8.71 -20.72 28.32
CA GLU A 45 9.66 -20.50 29.42
C GLU A 45 9.36 -19.20 30.16
N LEU A 46 9.13 -18.10 29.45
CA LEU A 46 8.77 -16.81 30.05
C LEU A 46 7.44 -16.89 30.82
N GLN A 47 6.44 -17.54 30.25
CA GLN A 47 5.15 -17.72 30.90
C GLN A 47 5.27 -18.55 32.19
N ARG A 48 6.06 -19.64 32.19
CA ARG A 48 6.32 -20.46 33.37
C ARG A 48 7.09 -19.70 34.46
N GLY A 49 8.01 -18.80 34.03
CA GLY A 49 8.79 -17.96 34.95
C GLY A 49 8.01 -16.76 35.52
N GLY A 50 6.75 -16.58 35.14
CA GLY A 50 5.96 -15.42 35.57
C GLY A 50 6.45 -14.06 35.02
N MET A 51 7.25 -14.07 33.97
CA MET A 51 7.90 -12.89 33.39
C MET A 51 7.07 -12.18 32.28
N GLY A 52 5.75 -12.34 32.29
CA GLY A 52 4.85 -11.70 31.33
C GLY A 52 4.42 -12.62 30.17
N ARG A 53 3.79 -12.02 29.16
CA ARG A 53 3.33 -12.70 27.95
C ARG A 53 4.23 -12.37 26.77
N THR A 54 4.21 -13.19 25.74
CA THR A 54 4.92 -12.91 24.50
C THR A 54 3.93 -12.45 23.43
N ILE A 55 4.14 -11.24 22.91
CA ILE A 55 3.39 -10.71 21.77
C ILE A 55 4.17 -11.05 20.51
N VAL A 56 3.53 -11.80 19.62
CA VAL A 56 4.11 -12.21 18.33
C VAL A 56 3.44 -11.42 17.22
N PHE A 57 4.19 -10.55 16.58
CA PHE A 57 3.76 -9.83 15.39
C PHE A 57 4.26 -10.54 14.15
N ILE A 58 3.35 -10.97 13.27
CA ILE A 58 3.68 -11.62 12.00
C ILE A 58 3.27 -10.71 10.85
N ASP A 59 4.26 -10.17 10.15
CA ASP A 59 4.04 -9.40 8.93
C ASP A 59 3.81 -10.36 7.74
N GLU A 60 2.86 -10.02 6.87
CA GLU A 60 2.46 -10.82 5.71
C GLU A 60 2.02 -12.26 6.10
N ILE A 61 1.22 -12.39 7.16
CA ILE A 61 0.81 -13.70 7.71
C ILE A 61 0.16 -14.64 6.69
N HIS A 62 -0.43 -14.12 5.61
CA HIS A 62 -0.98 -14.90 4.51
C HIS A 62 0.08 -15.74 3.76
N ARG A 63 1.37 -15.42 3.92
CA ARG A 63 2.48 -16.21 3.37
C ARG A 63 2.73 -17.51 4.14
N PHE A 64 2.20 -17.64 5.33
CA PHE A 64 2.26 -18.89 6.06
C PHE A 64 1.30 -19.91 5.45
N ASN A 65 1.81 -21.11 5.17
CA ASN A 65 0.97 -22.22 4.79
C ASN A 65 0.12 -22.72 5.97
N LYS A 66 -0.86 -23.57 5.68
CA LYS A 66 -1.79 -24.09 6.70
C LYS A 66 -1.07 -24.77 7.87
N ALA A 67 -0.03 -25.56 7.60
CA ALA A 67 0.74 -26.22 8.65
C ALA A 67 1.48 -25.24 9.57
N GLN A 68 1.98 -24.14 9.04
CA GLN A 68 2.62 -23.08 9.86
C GLN A 68 1.59 -22.33 10.72
N GLN A 69 0.41 -22.08 10.18
CA GLN A 69 -0.68 -21.47 10.93
C GLN A 69 -1.20 -22.42 12.04
N ASP A 70 -1.31 -23.71 11.76
CA ASP A 70 -1.75 -24.74 12.73
C ASP A 70 -0.77 -24.87 13.90
N VAL A 71 0.52 -24.67 13.68
CA VAL A 71 1.53 -24.68 14.77
C VAL A 71 1.27 -23.58 15.80
N LEU A 72 0.71 -22.43 15.40
CA LEU A 72 0.42 -21.31 16.30
C LEU A 72 -0.85 -21.51 17.12
N LEU A 73 -1.81 -22.26 16.58
CA LEU A 73 -3.17 -22.38 17.12
C LEU A 73 -3.21 -22.76 18.61
N PRO A 74 -2.53 -23.86 19.09
CA PRO A 74 -2.59 -24.25 20.48
C PRO A 74 -2.07 -23.18 21.45
N TYR A 75 -1.12 -22.37 21.02
CA TYR A 75 -0.44 -21.37 21.84
C TYR A 75 -1.19 -20.03 21.88
N VAL A 76 -2.00 -19.77 20.86
CA VAL A 76 -2.99 -18.67 20.89
C VAL A 76 -4.16 -19.07 21.78
N GLU A 77 -4.63 -20.33 21.71
CA GLU A 77 -5.73 -20.84 22.52
C GLU A 77 -5.45 -20.82 24.02
N ASN A 78 -4.26 -21.28 24.43
CA ASN A 78 -3.88 -21.36 25.83
C ASN A 78 -3.28 -20.04 26.38
N GLY A 79 -3.18 -18.99 25.53
CA GLY A 79 -2.67 -17.68 25.91
C GLY A 79 -1.16 -17.61 26.15
N THR A 80 -0.39 -18.60 25.66
CA THR A 80 1.09 -18.55 25.71
C THR A 80 1.62 -17.41 24.85
N ILE A 81 0.97 -17.15 23.73
CA ILE A 81 1.28 -16.02 22.84
C ILE A 81 0.05 -15.17 22.59
N ILE A 82 0.27 -13.87 22.42
CA ILE A 82 -0.70 -12.93 21.84
C ILE A 82 -0.28 -12.72 20.38
N LEU A 83 -1.10 -13.17 19.46
CA LEU A 83 -0.80 -13.11 18.02
C LEU A 83 -1.37 -11.84 17.40
N ILE A 84 -0.52 -11.09 16.70
CA ILE A 84 -0.89 -9.97 15.84
C ILE A 84 -0.43 -10.30 14.43
N GLY A 85 -1.37 -10.58 13.52
CA GLY A 85 -1.07 -10.82 12.10
C GLY A 85 -1.39 -9.60 11.27
N ALA A 86 -0.46 -9.19 10.41
CA ALA A 86 -0.71 -8.17 9.38
C ALA A 86 -0.75 -8.82 7.99
N THR A 87 -1.70 -8.40 7.17
CA THR A 87 -1.86 -8.91 5.80
C THR A 87 -2.44 -7.84 4.89
N THR A 88 -2.04 -7.86 3.63
CA THR A 88 -2.64 -7.07 2.54
C THR A 88 -3.80 -7.81 1.86
N GLU A 89 -3.93 -9.12 2.11
CA GLU A 89 -4.97 -9.97 1.53
C GLU A 89 -6.19 -10.06 2.45
N ASN A 90 -7.29 -10.62 1.92
CA ASN A 90 -8.50 -10.82 2.71
C ASN A 90 -8.29 -11.96 3.73
N PRO A 91 -8.28 -11.68 5.05
CA PRO A 91 -7.96 -12.68 6.06
C PRO A 91 -8.95 -13.84 6.10
N PHE A 92 -10.19 -13.65 5.64
CA PHE A 92 -11.20 -14.71 5.61
C PHE A 92 -10.90 -15.82 4.60
N PHE A 93 -10.07 -15.55 3.59
CA PHE A 93 -9.65 -16.56 2.60
C PHE A 93 -8.28 -17.16 2.92
N GLU A 94 -7.39 -16.37 3.51
CA GLU A 94 -5.98 -16.73 3.67
C GLU A 94 -5.65 -17.34 5.03
N ILE A 95 -6.41 -17.00 6.07
CA ILE A 95 -6.17 -17.49 7.43
C ILE A 95 -7.07 -18.68 7.74
N ASN A 96 -6.50 -19.71 8.35
CA ASN A 96 -7.26 -20.89 8.76
C ASN A 96 -8.42 -20.49 9.68
N SER A 97 -9.62 -21.01 9.39
CA SER A 97 -10.83 -20.71 10.16
C SER A 97 -10.69 -20.90 11.67
N PRO A 98 -10.01 -21.98 12.18
CA PRO A 98 -9.76 -22.13 13.61
C PRO A 98 -8.93 -21.02 14.22
N LEU A 99 -7.91 -20.52 13.52
CA LEU A 99 -7.07 -19.42 13.97
C LEU A 99 -7.85 -18.09 13.91
N LEU A 100 -8.52 -17.84 12.79
CA LEU A 100 -9.31 -16.63 12.59
C LEU A 100 -10.43 -16.46 13.62
N SER A 101 -11.08 -17.57 14.02
CA SER A 101 -12.15 -17.53 15.03
C SER A 101 -11.69 -17.07 16.43
N ARG A 102 -10.37 -17.06 16.68
CA ARG A 102 -9.75 -16.64 17.94
C ARG A 102 -9.08 -15.27 17.83
N MET A 103 -9.20 -14.65 16.67
CA MET A 103 -8.61 -13.33 16.39
C MET A 103 -9.70 -12.30 16.12
N LYS A 104 -9.40 -11.04 16.43
CA LYS A 104 -10.23 -9.91 16.04
C LYS A 104 -9.67 -9.33 14.75
N VAL A 105 -10.48 -9.28 13.69
CA VAL A 105 -10.10 -8.61 12.45
C VAL A 105 -10.26 -7.11 12.64
N ILE A 106 -9.20 -6.36 12.36
CA ILE A 106 -9.18 -4.90 12.36
C ILE A 106 -8.78 -4.46 10.96
N ARG A 107 -9.67 -3.77 10.28
CA ARG A 107 -9.37 -3.18 8.98
C ARG A 107 -8.71 -1.82 9.18
N LEU A 108 -7.54 -1.64 8.55
CA LEU A 108 -6.87 -0.35 8.49
C LEU A 108 -7.27 0.35 7.19
N GLU A 109 -7.56 1.63 7.30
CA GLU A 109 -7.86 2.51 6.16
C GLU A 109 -6.61 3.30 5.77
N HIS A 110 -6.63 3.84 4.55
CA HIS A 110 -5.60 4.79 4.12
C HIS A 110 -5.59 6.01 5.04
N LEU A 111 -4.40 6.56 5.24
CA LEU A 111 -4.27 7.80 6.01
C LEU A 111 -4.85 8.97 5.21
N THR A 112 -5.44 9.93 5.91
CA THR A 112 -5.86 11.19 5.31
C THR A 112 -4.62 12.06 4.98
N ALA A 113 -4.76 13.03 4.08
CA ALA A 113 -3.70 13.99 3.79
C ALA A 113 -3.20 14.70 5.07
N ASP A 114 -4.11 15.08 5.96
CA ASP A 114 -3.76 15.66 7.27
C ASP A 114 -2.99 14.68 8.17
N GLY A 115 -3.32 13.38 8.11
CA GLY A 115 -2.59 12.34 8.80
C GLY A 115 -1.15 12.21 8.28
N ILE A 116 -0.98 12.27 6.96
CA ILE A 116 0.34 12.27 6.31
C ILE A 116 1.13 13.53 6.67
N LYS A 117 0.51 14.72 6.64
CA LYS A 117 1.15 15.99 7.05
C LYS A 117 1.74 15.88 8.46
N LYS A 118 0.96 15.38 9.43
CA LYS A 118 1.44 15.18 10.80
C LYS A 118 2.64 14.22 10.90
N ILE A 119 2.68 13.19 10.07
CA ILE A 119 3.81 12.24 10.01
C ILE A 119 5.05 12.94 9.44
N LEU A 120 4.90 13.73 8.37
CA LEU A 120 5.99 14.51 7.78
C LEU A 120 6.52 15.57 8.76
N GLU A 121 5.65 16.32 9.42
CA GLU A 121 6.02 17.30 10.44
C GLU A 121 6.79 16.67 11.60
N ARG A 122 6.34 15.48 12.05
CA ARG A 122 7.07 14.71 13.06
C ARG A 122 8.44 14.27 12.55
N ALA A 123 8.55 13.81 11.31
CA ALA A 123 9.84 13.43 10.70
C ALA A 123 10.80 14.62 10.62
N LEU A 124 10.31 15.82 10.39
CA LEU A 124 11.10 17.06 10.33
C LEU A 124 11.52 17.57 11.72
N THR A 125 10.72 17.32 12.77
CA THR A 125 10.95 17.86 14.13
C THR A 125 11.65 16.89 15.08
N ASP A 126 11.52 15.58 14.86
CA ASP A 126 12.12 14.54 15.72
C ASP A 126 13.66 14.56 15.59
N LYS A 127 14.33 14.87 16.72
CA LYS A 127 15.80 14.99 16.77
C LYS A 127 16.54 13.66 16.81
N GLU A 128 15.87 12.60 17.28
CA GLU A 128 16.50 11.29 17.44
C GLU A 128 16.30 10.40 16.20
N LYS A 129 15.11 10.47 15.59
CA LYS A 129 14.65 9.54 14.55
C LYS A 129 14.31 10.23 13.23
N GLY A 130 14.37 11.55 13.16
CA GLY A 130 14.04 12.39 12.00
C GLY A 130 15.13 13.41 11.70
N TYR A 131 14.75 14.45 10.99
CA TYR A 131 15.61 15.52 10.52
C TYR A 131 15.74 16.71 11.49
N GLY A 132 15.16 16.61 12.70
CA GLY A 132 15.12 17.72 13.66
C GLY A 132 16.50 18.20 14.13
N SER A 133 17.54 17.35 14.07
CA SER A 133 18.93 17.74 14.37
C SER A 133 19.64 18.39 13.17
N GLU A 134 19.15 18.19 11.96
CA GLU A 134 19.75 18.67 10.71
C GLU A 134 19.19 20.05 10.30
N GLY A 135 18.03 20.42 10.86
CA GLY A 135 17.38 21.71 10.63
C GLY A 135 16.75 21.81 9.24
N ILE A 136 16.35 20.67 8.66
CA ILE A 136 15.64 20.62 7.39
C ILE A 136 14.25 21.19 7.56
N THR A 137 13.84 22.04 6.64
CA THR A 137 12.51 22.65 6.57
C THR A 137 11.85 22.34 5.23
N VAL A 138 10.53 22.37 5.20
CA VAL A 138 9.73 22.17 3.98
C VAL A 138 8.75 23.33 3.87
N THR A 139 8.62 23.93 2.70
CA THR A 139 7.61 24.99 2.51
C THR A 139 6.20 24.42 2.66
N ALA A 140 5.23 25.24 3.08
CA ALA A 140 3.85 24.79 3.30
C ALA A 140 3.25 24.16 2.04
N GLU A 141 3.50 24.74 0.88
CA GLU A 141 3.08 24.24 -0.42
C GLU A 141 3.71 22.87 -0.75
N ALA A 142 5.00 22.72 -0.50
CA ALA A 142 5.72 21.47 -0.72
C ALA A 142 5.25 20.36 0.24
N LEU A 143 4.94 20.70 1.49
CA LEU A 143 4.41 19.77 2.48
C LEU A 143 3.02 19.25 2.07
N GLU A 144 2.18 20.15 1.56
CA GLU A 144 0.87 19.80 1.03
C GLU A 144 0.97 18.86 -0.17
N ALA A 145 1.83 19.20 -1.13
CA ALA A 145 2.09 18.40 -2.31
C ALA A 145 2.61 16.99 -1.96
N LEU A 146 3.52 16.87 -0.98
CA LEU A 146 4.00 15.57 -0.49
C LEU A 146 2.87 14.73 0.12
N ALA A 147 2.02 15.35 0.94
CA ALA A 147 0.94 14.65 1.62
C ALA A 147 -0.09 14.09 0.64
N ASP A 148 -0.46 14.88 -0.34
CA ASP A 148 -1.44 14.49 -1.33
C ASP A 148 -0.87 13.47 -2.34
N PHE A 149 0.38 13.66 -2.79
CA PHE A 149 1.05 12.72 -3.68
C PHE A 149 1.17 11.32 -3.07
N ALA A 150 1.33 11.26 -1.76
CA ALA A 150 1.43 9.99 -1.03
C ALA A 150 0.15 9.14 -1.09
N GLY A 151 -1.02 9.71 -1.45
CA GLY A 151 -2.26 8.97 -1.61
C GLY A 151 -2.66 8.16 -0.37
N GLY A 152 -2.29 8.63 0.83
CA GLY A 152 -2.54 7.94 2.09
C GLY A 152 -1.48 6.89 2.49
N ASP A 153 -0.39 6.75 1.75
CA ASP A 153 0.74 5.88 2.12
C ASP A 153 1.90 6.70 2.71
N ALA A 154 2.07 6.60 4.03
CA ALA A 154 3.15 7.28 4.76
C ALA A 154 4.55 6.88 4.30
N ARG A 155 4.73 5.67 3.75
CA ARG A 155 6.04 5.22 3.25
C ARG A 155 6.41 5.98 1.99
N VAL A 156 5.47 6.18 1.09
CA VAL A 156 5.67 6.98 -0.13
C VAL A 156 6.03 8.42 0.25
N ALA A 157 5.29 9.03 1.20
CA ALA A 157 5.56 10.38 1.68
C ALA A 157 6.98 10.52 2.28
N LEU A 158 7.37 9.61 3.16
CA LEU A 158 8.67 9.64 3.82
C LEU A 158 9.83 9.36 2.86
N ASN A 159 9.63 8.45 1.89
CA ASN A 159 10.65 8.18 0.87
C ASN A 159 10.87 9.41 -0.04
N LEU A 160 9.80 10.11 -0.42
CA LEU A 160 9.91 11.33 -1.20
C LEU A 160 10.58 12.45 -0.41
N LEU A 161 10.27 12.58 0.89
CA LEU A 161 10.94 13.54 1.77
C LEU A 161 12.45 13.25 1.85
N GLU A 162 12.84 11.98 2.00
CA GLU A 162 14.25 11.55 2.05
C GLU A 162 14.97 11.82 0.72
N GLN A 163 14.32 11.55 -0.40
CA GLN A 163 14.87 11.85 -1.72
C GLN A 163 15.00 13.36 -1.95
N ALA A 164 14.04 14.16 -1.49
CA ALA A 164 14.07 15.61 -1.61
C ALA A 164 15.20 16.22 -0.75
N GLU A 165 15.43 15.69 0.43
CA GLU A 165 16.56 16.08 1.28
C GLU A 165 17.89 15.78 0.59
N PHE A 166 18.05 14.59 0.02
CA PHE A 166 19.26 14.18 -0.69
C PHE A 166 19.56 15.06 -1.92
N MET A 167 18.55 15.63 -2.55
CA MET A 167 18.67 16.49 -3.74
C MET A 167 18.81 17.98 -3.41
N LEU A 168 18.89 18.33 -2.12
CA LEU A 168 19.12 19.74 -1.73
C LEU A 168 20.48 20.22 -2.24
N PRO A 169 20.55 21.44 -2.79
CA PRO A 169 21.83 22.07 -3.12
C PRO A 169 22.69 22.23 -1.87
N ASP A 170 24.04 22.19 -2.07
CA ASP A 170 25.00 22.39 -0.98
C ASP A 170 24.69 23.65 -0.16
N GLY A 171 24.48 23.48 1.15
CA GLY A 171 24.17 24.54 2.09
C GLY A 171 22.71 24.95 2.18
N SER A 172 21.82 24.42 1.33
CA SER A 172 20.38 24.60 1.47
C SER A 172 19.80 23.63 2.47
N LYS A 173 18.79 24.10 3.24
CA LYS A 173 18.04 23.27 4.20
C LYS A 173 16.54 23.33 3.98
N GLU A 174 16.09 24.00 2.94
CA GLU A 174 14.68 24.20 2.64
C GLU A 174 14.27 23.41 1.40
N ILE A 175 13.33 22.49 1.59
CA ILE A 175 12.69 21.73 0.51
C ILE A 175 11.55 22.55 -0.05
N THR A 176 11.70 22.99 -1.29
CA THR A 176 10.72 23.76 -2.04
C THR A 176 10.00 22.89 -3.07
N MET A 177 8.95 23.42 -3.71
CA MET A 177 8.29 22.75 -4.82
C MET A 177 9.23 22.40 -5.97
N ASP A 178 10.24 23.24 -6.25
CA ASP A 178 11.21 22.97 -7.33
C ASP A 178 12.08 21.75 -7.01
N VAL A 179 12.52 21.60 -5.76
CA VAL A 179 13.22 20.40 -5.30
C VAL A 179 12.34 19.16 -5.44
N LEU A 180 11.08 19.25 -5.02
CA LEU A 180 10.13 18.13 -5.17
C LEU A 180 9.88 17.75 -6.63
N ARG A 181 9.75 18.73 -7.52
CA ARG A 181 9.61 18.51 -8.97
C ARG A 181 10.82 17.78 -9.56
N SER A 182 12.02 18.09 -9.10
CA SER A 182 13.24 17.41 -9.55
C SER A 182 13.30 15.94 -9.12
N VAL A 183 12.76 15.63 -7.93
CA VAL A 183 12.74 14.26 -7.36
C VAL A 183 11.63 13.40 -7.96
N ALA A 184 10.42 13.91 -8.00
CA ALA A 184 9.25 13.15 -8.42
C ALA A 184 9.00 13.20 -9.94
N GLY A 185 9.83 13.95 -10.68
CA GLY A 185 9.77 14.06 -12.14
C GLY A 185 8.39 14.45 -12.65
N ASN A 186 7.99 13.89 -13.80
CA ASN A 186 6.68 14.15 -14.40
C ASN A 186 5.47 13.77 -13.52
N ALA A 187 5.67 13.02 -12.46
CA ALA A 187 4.59 12.61 -11.57
C ALA A 187 4.03 13.77 -10.73
N LEU A 188 4.87 14.72 -10.31
CA LEU A 188 4.43 15.94 -9.61
C LEU A 188 3.94 17.05 -10.54
N GLN A 189 4.39 17.10 -11.79
CA GLN A 189 3.83 18.03 -12.77
C GLN A 189 2.33 17.78 -13.03
N ARG A 190 1.89 16.56 -12.80
CA ARG A 190 0.48 16.14 -12.87
C ARG A 190 -0.30 16.55 -11.62
N TYR A 191 0.37 16.79 -10.50
CA TYR A 191 -0.23 17.14 -9.22
C TYR A 191 -0.83 18.56 -9.18
N ASP A 192 -0.20 19.54 -9.79
CA ASP A 192 -0.70 20.94 -9.89
C ASP A 192 -2.11 21.10 -10.52
N LYS A 193 -2.73 19.97 -10.95
CA LYS A 193 -4.04 19.94 -11.60
C LYS A 193 -5.03 18.90 -11.03
N LYS A 194 -4.79 18.25 -9.83
CA LYS A 194 -5.28 16.88 -9.69
C LYS A 194 -6.18 16.46 -8.54
N GLY A 195 -6.63 17.30 -7.65
CA GLY A 195 -7.65 16.86 -6.69
C GLY A 195 -8.95 16.40 -7.38
N ASP A 196 -9.52 17.22 -8.25
CA ASP A 196 -10.76 16.94 -8.98
C ASP A 196 -10.54 16.23 -10.32
N TYR A 197 -9.37 16.41 -10.93
CA TYR A 197 -9.08 16.00 -12.31
C TYR A 197 -8.98 14.47 -12.51
N HIS A 198 -8.49 13.72 -11.52
CA HIS A 198 -8.41 12.27 -11.61
C HIS A 198 -9.80 11.62 -11.63
N TYR A 199 -10.68 12.03 -10.71
CA TYR A 199 -12.06 11.53 -10.68
C TYR A 199 -12.84 11.93 -11.93
N ASP A 200 -12.57 13.11 -12.48
CA ASP A 200 -13.20 13.59 -13.71
C ASP A 200 -12.77 12.76 -14.94
N ILE A 201 -11.48 12.40 -15.06
CA ILE A 201 -11.01 11.58 -16.17
C ILE A 201 -11.58 10.16 -16.10
N VAL A 202 -11.55 9.52 -14.93
CA VAL A 202 -12.13 8.19 -14.74
C VAL A 202 -13.64 8.21 -15.01
N SER A 203 -14.34 9.23 -14.53
CA SER A 203 -15.77 9.42 -14.76
C SER A 203 -16.06 9.65 -16.26
N ALA A 204 -15.26 10.47 -16.92
CA ALA A 204 -15.37 10.72 -18.37
C ALA A 204 -15.10 9.45 -19.19
N PHE A 205 -14.08 8.67 -18.83
CA PHE A 205 -13.77 7.37 -19.43
C PHE A 205 -14.95 6.41 -19.37
N ILE A 206 -15.54 6.22 -18.17
CA ILE A 206 -16.69 5.35 -17.98
C ILE A 206 -17.89 5.86 -18.78
N LYS A 207 -18.18 7.18 -18.73
CA LYS A 207 -19.29 7.79 -19.45
C LYS A 207 -19.11 7.69 -20.97
N SER A 208 -17.87 7.77 -21.50
CA SER A 208 -17.60 7.61 -22.92
C SER A 208 -17.91 6.19 -23.40
N MET A 209 -17.48 5.16 -22.65
CA MET A 209 -17.84 3.77 -22.96
C MET A 209 -19.37 3.56 -22.92
N ARG A 210 -20.05 4.05 -21.88
CA ARG A 210 -21.52 3.99 -21.76
C ARG A 210 -22.24 4.73 -22.88
N GLY A 211 -21.65 5.81 -23.39
CA GLY A 211 -22.19 6.62 -24.47
C GLY A 211 -21.88 6.07 -25.87
N SER A 212 -21.20 4.93 -25.97
CA SER A 212 -20.75 4.34 -27.23
C SER A 212 -19.89 5.31 -28.07
N ASP A 213 -19.02 6.06 -27.37
CA ASP A 213 -18.05 6.96 -27.99
C ASP A 213 -16.63 6.38 -27.84
N ALA A 214 -16.24 5.53 -28.80
CA ALA A 214 -14.95 4.85 -28.77
C ALA A 214 -13.76 5.82 -28.84
N ASP A 215 -13.88 6.91 -29.61
CA ASP A 215 -12.80 7.90 -29.75
C ASP A 215 -12.55 8.64 -28.43
N ALA A 216 -13.62 9.09 -27.77
CA ALA A 216 -13.51 9.71 -26.45
C ALA A 216 -13.00 8.70 -25.39
N ALA A 217 -13.47 7.45 -25.42
CA ALA A 217 -13.03 6.42 -24.50
C ALA A 217 -11.51 6.13 -24.65
N LEU A 218 -11.02 6.01 -25.87
CA LEU A 218 -9.58 5.86 -26.16
C LEU A 218 -8.76 7.09 -25.72
N HIS A 219 -9.29 8.28 -25.95
CA HIS A 219 -8.64 9.52 -25.49
C HIS A 219 -8.46 9.52 -23.95
N TYR A 220 -9.51 9.18 -23.21
CA TYR A 220 -9.41 9.13 -21.75
C TYR A 220 -8.58 7.94 -21.25
N LEU A 221 -8.59 6.80 -21.94
CA LEU A 221 -7.68 5.68 -21.67
C LEU A 221 -6.21 6.13 -21.78
N ALA A 222 -5.85 6.79 -22.90
CA ALA A 222 -4.50 7.29 -23.09
C ALA A 222 -4.10 8.29 -22.01
N ARG A 223 -5.00 9.20 -21.62
CA ARG A 223 -4.76 10.16 -20.52
C ARG A 223 -4.57 9.49 -19.18
N MET A 224 -5.30 8.41 -18.86
CA MET A 224 -5.10 7.64 -17.65
C MET A 224 -3.74 6.93 -17.65
N LEU A 225 -3.36 6.30 -18.76
CA LEU A 225 -2.07 5.60 -18.91
C LEU A 225 -0.89 6.57 -18.82
N GLU A 226 -0.92 7.69 -19.54
CA GLU A 226 0.07 8.75 -19.40
C GLU A 226 0.05 9.38 -18.01
N GLY A 227 -1.14 9.45 -17.37
CA GLY A 227 -1.37 9.85 -16.00
C GLY A 227 -0.69 8.94 -14.98
N GLY A 228 -0.19 7.76 -15.40
CA GLY A 228 0.42 6.78 -14.50
C GLY A 228 -0.62 6.04 -13.66
N GLU A 229 -1.87 5.96 -14.14
CA GLU A 229 -2.91 5.18 -13.49
C GLU A 229 -2.55 3.69 -13.47
N ASP A 230 -2.94 3.02 -12.39
CA ASP A 230 -2.72 1.57 -12.30
C ASP A 230 -3.47 0.82 -13.41
N VAL A 231 -2.71 0.09 -14.22
CA VAL A 231 -3.24 -0.75 -15.32
C VAL A 231 -4.34 -1.70 -14.82
N ARG A 232 -4.20 -2.23 -13.60
CA ARG A 232 -5.20 -3.12 -12.99
C ARG A 232 -6.48 -2.37 -12.63
N PHE A 233 -6.36 -1.12 -12.23
CA PHE A 233 -7.52 -0.26 -11.98
C PHE A 233 -8.28 0.00 -13.28
N ILE A 234 -7.57 0.39 -14.36
CA ILE A 234 -8.17 0.62 -15.68
C ILE A 234 -8.87 -0.66 -16.18
N ALA A 235 -8.16 -1.80 -16.14
CA ALA A 235 -8.71 -3.09 -16.56
C ALA A 235 -9.99 -3.47 -15.79
N ARG A 236 -10.02 -3.24 -14.46
CA ARG A 236 -11.22 -3.46 -13.64
C ARG A 236 -12.40 -2.60 -14.11
N ARG A 237 -12.17 -1.35 -14.50
CA ARG A 237 -13.24 -0.47 -14.99
C ARG A 237 -13.81 -0.96 -16.33
N ILE A 238 -12.96 -1.46 -17.22
CA ILE A 238 -13.39 -2.06 -18.50
C ILE A 238 -14.23 -3.33 -18.25
N VAL A 239 -13.78 -4.22 -17.35
CA VAL A 239 -14.52 -5.45 -17.00
C VAL A 239 -15.87 -5.13 -16.36
N ILE A 240 -15.93 -4.13 -15.47
CA ILE A 240 -17.19 -3.70 -14.84
C ILE A 240 -18.15 -3.16 -15.88
N CYS A 241 -17.69 -2.27 -16.78
CA CYS A 241 -18.52 -1.72 -17.87
C CYS A 241 -19.08 -2.84 -18.77
N ALA A 242 -18.24 -3.80 -19.16
CA ALA A 242 -18.66 -4.96 -19.95
C ALA A 242 -19.75 -5.81 -19.26
N ALA A 243 -19.63 -5.97 -17.92
CA ALA A 243 -20.59 -6.78 -17.15
C ALA A 243 -21.88 -6.03 -16.78
N GLU A 244 -21.77 -4.74 -16.44
CA GLU A 244 -22.89 -3.93 -15.92
C GLU A 244 -23.64 -3.20 -17.02
N ASP A 245 -22.92 -2.52 -17.92
CA ASP A 245 -23.52 -1.63 -18.92
C ASP A 245 -23.88 -2.41 -20.22
N VAL A 246 -23.01 -3.27 -20.70
CA VAL A 246 -23.30 -4.14 -21.86
C VAL A 246 -24.07 -5.38 -21.42
N GLY A 247 -23.59 -6.06 -20.39
CA GLY A 247 -24.26 -7.21 -19.77
C GLY A 247 -24.61 -8.32 -20.76
N ASN A 248 -25.83 -8.81 -20.66
CA ASN A 248 -26.34 -9.89 -21.51
C ASN A 248 -26.76 -9.44 -22.93
N ALA A 249 -26.67 -8.15 -23.26
CA ALA A 249 -26.91 -7.68 -24.63
C ALA A 249 -25.83 -8.20 -25.57
N ASP A 250 -24.58 -8.24 -25.11
CA ASP A 250 -23.48 -8.92 -25.77
C ASP A 250 -22.56 -9.61 -24.71
N PRO A 251 -22.80 -10.91 -24.41
CA PRO A 251 -21.98 -11.67 -23.46
C PRO A 251 -20.49 -11.75 -23.86
N GLN A 252 -20.16 -11.54 -25.11
CA GLN A 252 -18.79 -11.55 -25.60
C GLN A 252 -17.98 -10.35 -25.08
N ALA A 253 -18.62 -9.24 -24.74
CA ALA A 253 -17.97 -8.06 -24.19
C ALA A 253 -17.21 -8.41 -22.88
N LEU A 254 -17.81 -9.18 -21.98
CA LEU A 254 -17.17 -9.61 -20.75
C LEU A 254 -15.99 -10.55 -21.01
N VAL A 255 -16.09 -11.43 -22.01
CA VAL A 255 -14.99 -12.35 -22.42
C VAL A 255 -13.80 -11.55 -22.93
N VAL A 256 -14.04 -10.58 -23.83
CA VAL A 256 -13.01 -9.70 -24.39
C VAL A 256 -12.36 -8.86 -23.30
N ALA A 257 -13.17 -8.25 -22.42
CA ALA A 257 -12.66 -7.44 -21.30
C ALA A 257 -11.77 -8.25 -20.35
N ASN A 258 -12.19 -9.47 -20.02
CA ASN A 258 -11.41 -10.33 -19.13
C ASN A 258 -10.11 -10.83 -19.79
N ALA A 259 -10.16 -11.20 -21.08
CA ALA A 259 -8.96 -11.56 -21.83
C ALA A 259 -7.97 -10.40 -21.92
N ALA A 260 -8.45 -9.18 -22.18
CA ALA A 260 -7.63 -7.97 -22.18
C ALA A 260 -7.01 -7.67 -20.82
N ALA A 261 -7.77 -7.83 -19.73
CA ALA A 261 -7.27 -7.65 -18.36
C ALA A 261 -6.14 -8.64 -18.02
N GLN A 262 -6.30 -9.91 -18.40
CA GLN A 262 -5.26 -10.94 -18.21
C GLN A 262 -4.03 -10.66 -19.08
N ALA A 263 -4.21 -10.32 -20.36
CA ALA A 263 -3.12 -9.97 -21.25
C ALA A 263 -2.35 -8.74 -20.75
N ALA A 264 -3.04 -7.68 -20.32
CA ALA A 264 -2.41 -6.48 -19.79
C ALA A 264 -1.58 -6.78 -18.52
N HIS A 265 -2.07 -7.67 -17.66
CA HIS A 265 -1.33 -8.12 -16.48
C HIS A 265 -0.09 -8.94 -16.84
N PHE A 266 -0.18 -9.78 -17.87
CA PHE A 266 0.90 -10.66 -18.32
C PHE A 266 2.03 -9.90 -19.04
N VAL A 267 1.68 -8.98 -19.96
CA VAL A 267 2.69 -8.27 -20.77
C VAL A 267 3.26 -7.04 -20.08
N GLY A 268 2.48 -6.34 -19.24
CA GLY A 268 2.91 -5.11 -18.58
C GLY A 268 2.97 -3.90 -19.52
N LEU A 269 3.31 -2.71 -18.98
CA LEU A 269 3.52 -1.51 -19.78
C LEU A 269 4.91 -1.52 -20.43
N PRO A 270 5.05 -0.95 -21.67
CA PRO A 270 4.04 -0.15 -22.37
C PRO A 270 3.01 -0.96 -23.19
N GLU A 271 3.22 -2.24 -23.47
CA GLU A 271 2.42 -3.05 -24.37
C GLU A 271 1.00 -3.33 -23.86
N ALA A 272 0.77 -3.29 -22.55
CA ALA A 272 -0.55 -3.45 -21.94
C ALA A 272 -1.62 -2.49 -22.48
N GLN A 273 -1.21 -1.33 -23.02
CA GLN A 273 -2.13 -0.38 -23.66
C GLN A 273 -2.86 -0.97 -24.85
N ILE A 274 -2.24 -1.90 -25.60
CA ILE A 274 -2.82 -2.48 -26.84
C ILE A 274 -4.07 -3.33 -26.52
N PRO A 275 -4.01 -4.37 -25.66
CA PRO A 275 -5.19 -5.16 -25.33
C PRO A 275 -6.26 -4.33 -24.60
N LEU A 276 -5.89 -3.34 -23.78
CA LEU A 276 -6.85 -2.46 -23.13
C LEU A 276 -7.60 -1.59 -24.15
N ALA A 277 -6.89 -0.99 -25.13
CA ALA A 277 -7.51 -0.21 -26.19
C ALA A 277 -8.44 -1.07 -27.06
N GLN A 278 -8.05 -2.31 -27.39
CA GLN A 278 -8.89 -3.25 -28.12
C GLN A 278 -10.20 -3.53 -27.38
N ALA A 279 -10.13 -3.79 -26.07
CA ALA A 279 -11.33 -4.04 -25.27
C ALA A 279 -12.23 -2.80 -25.18
N VAL A 280 -11.65 -1.61 -25.01
CA VAL A 280 -12.41 -0.34 -25.01
C VAL A 280 -13.15 -0.14 -26.32
N CYS A 281 -12.48 -0.33 -27.46
CA CYS A 281 -13.14 -0.21 -28.77
C CYS A 281 -14.26 -1.23 -29.01
N TYR A 282 -14.14 -2.41 -28.39
CA TYR A 282 -15.18 -3.45 -28.52
C TYR A 282 -16.41 -3.13 -27.65
N ILE A 283 -16.21 -2.54 -26.48
CA ILE A 283 -17.25 -2.29 -25.48
C ILE A 283 -18.00 -0.98 -25.77
N ALA A 284 -17.29 0.04 -26.25
CA ALA A 284 -17.87 1.32 -26.64
C ALA A 284 -18.49 1.25 -28.03
#